data_5fd6be493b5d528cdc3145f6e228c95f
#
_entry.id   5fd6be493b5d528cdc3145f6e228c95f
#
_cell.length_a   1.000
_cell.length_b   1.000
_cell.length_c   1.000
_cell.angle_alpha   90.00
_cell.angle_beta   90.00
_cell.angle_gamma   90.00
#
_symmetry.space_group_name_H-M   'P 1'
#
loop_
_entity.id
_entity.type
_entity.pdbx_description
1 polymer ?
#
loop_
_entity_poly.entity_id
_entity_poly.type
_entity_poly.pdbx_seq_one_letter_code
_entity_poly.pdbx_strand_id
1 'polypeptide(L)'
;MRVCVFDLDHTLVSSPLNLAAMALDMRAYIEACRGALPARDERYRVGELVRWCRDHAPDLSKPVWDIALDHERRAVESASLEPGAREALAGARAAGFATALWTNNAREVTQVALDRFALVDALDLVVTRDEMAEMKPSADGWRVIVARFPGMHGAVVVGDSWVDGVAAAAAGVPFIAYRPRDGEMARWNIAPIAQIDDLAALPALLRERLDGG
;
A
#
# COMPACT_ATOMS: atom_id res chain seq x y z
N MET A 1 1.29 23.15 -2.04
CA MET A 1 1.35 21.97 -2.93
C MET A 1 0.45 20.89 -2.36
N ARG A 2 -0.35 20.22 -3.20
CA ARG A 2 -1.19 19.08 -2.82
C ARG A 2 -0.53 17.77 -3.28
N VAL A 3 -0.79 16.67 -2.59
CA VAL A 3 -0.19 15.36 -2.92
C VAL A 3 -1.30 14.30 -3.02
N CYS A 4 -1.33 13.56 -4.12
CA CYS A 4 -2.16 12.37 -4.29
C CYS A 4 -1.27 11.13 -4.12
N VAL A 5 -1.57 10.34 -3.11
CA VAL A 5 -0.79 9.16 -2.73
C VAL A 5 -1.55 7.92 -3.15
N PHE A 6 -0.92 7.06 -3.93
CA PHE A 6 -1.51 5.81 -4.43
C PHE A 6 -0.89 4.61 -3.72
N ASP A 7 -1.69 3.61 -3.44
CA ASP A 7 -1.18 2.26 -3.21
C ASP A 7 -0.81 1.59 -4.54
N LEU A 8 -0.09 0.47 -4.49
CA LEU A 8 0.35 -0.26 -5.69
C LEU A 8 -0.58 -1.41 -6.05
N ASP A 9 -0.64 -2.45 -5.20
CA ASP A 9 -1.36 -3.69 -5.51
C ASP A 9 -2.87 -3.47 -5.47
N HIS A 10 -3.57 -3.94 -6.52
CA HIS A 10 -5.00 -3.75 -6.71
C HIS A 10 -5.46 -2.28 -6.76
N THR A 11 -4.51 -1.34 -6.85
CA THR A 11 -4.77 0.09 -7.04
C THR A 11 -4.17 0.61 -8.35
N LEU A 12 -2.86 0.59 -8.53
CA LEU A 12 -2.19 0.91 -9.80
C LEU A 12 -1.87 -0.34 -10.61
N VAL A 13 -1.65 -1.45 -9.95
CA VAL A 13 -1.23 -2.72 -10.55
C VAL A 13 -2.09 -3.86 -10.01
N SER A 14 -2.71 -4.62 -10.91
CA SER A 14 -3.38 -5.87 -10.56
C SER A 14 -2.34 -6.98 -10.45
N SER A 15 -2.14 -7.48 -9.25
CA SER A 15 -1.14 -8.49 -8.91
C SER A 15 -1.81 -9.72 -8.27
N PRO A 16 -1.44 -10.95 -8.66
CA PRO A 16 -1.95 -12.17 -8.03
C PRO A 16 -1.27 -12.47 -6.69
N LEU A 17 -0.76 -11.46 -5.99
CA LEU A 17 -0.08 -11.62 -4.71
C LEU A 17 -1.03 -12.23 -3.67
N ASN A 18 -0.68 -13.43 -3.20
CA ASN A 18 -1.47 -14.16 -2.22
C ASN A 18 -0.89 -13.97 -0.82
N LEU A 19 -1.32 -12.91 -0.13
CA LEU A 19 -0.89 -12.61 1.24
C LEU A 19 -1.22 -13.73 2.24
N ALA A 20 -2.24 -14.55 1.96
CA ALA A 20 -2.58 -15.68 2.80
C ALA A 20 -1.54 -16.81 2.69
N ALA A 21 -1.15 -17.16 1.47
CA ALA A 21 -0.10 -18.14 1.23
C ALA A 21 1.25 -17.66 1.76
N MET A 22 1.60 -16.40 1.51
CA MET A 22 2.80 -15.76 2.06
C MET A 22 2.84 -15.88 3.60
N ALA A 23 1.75 -15.53 4.28
CA ALA A 23 1.69 -15.63 5.74
C ALA A 23 1.79 -17.08 6.25
N LEU A 24 1.24 -18.06 5.52
CA LEU A 24 1.38 -19.49 5.87
C LEU A 24 2.84 -19.94 5.76
N ASP A 25 3.54 -19.59 4.69
CA ASP A 25 4.95 -19.97 4.49
C ASP A 25 5.85 -19.30 5.54
N MET A 26 5.64 -18.00 5.82
CA MET A 26 6.35 -17.30 6.89
C MET A 26 6.12 -17.94 8.26
N ARG A 27 4.86 -18.28 8.58
CA ARG A 27 4.50 -18.94 9.82
C ARG A 27 5.17 -20.30 9.93
N ALA A 28 5.09 -21.13 8.89
CA ALA A 28 5.71 -22.45 8.86
C ALA A 28 7.22 -22.37 9.11
N TYR A 29 7.90 -21.40 8.51
CA TYR A 29 9.32 -21.17 8.74
C TYR A 29 9.62 -20.78 10.19
N ILE A 30 8.86 -19.85 10.76
CA ILE A 30 9.02 -19.41 12.17
C ILE A 30 8.80 -20.60 13.11
N GLU A 31 7.72 -21.37 12.91
CA GLU A 31 7.38 -22.52 13.76
C GLU A 31 8.41 -23.65 13.65
N ALA A 32 9.01 -23.85 12.49
CA ALA A 32 10.11 -24.80 12.33
C ALA A 32 11.37 -24.37 13.11
N CYS A 33 11.63 -23.08 13.24
CA CYS A 33 12.81 -22.55 13.93
C CYS A 33 12.60 -22.35 15.44
N ARG A 34 11.38 -22.07 15.90
CA ARG A 34 11.10 -21.60 17.29
C ARG A 34 9.99 -22.39 17.99
N GLY A 35 9.38 -23.38 17.33
CA GLY A 35 8.19 -24.06 17.83
C GLY A 35 6.91 -23.30 17.53
N ALA A 36 5.78 -23.89 17.92
CA ALA A 36 4.46 -23.37 17.59
C ALA A 36 4.23 -21.94 18.11
N LEU A 37 3.72 -21.08 17.24
CA LEU A 37 3.24 -19.76 17.61
C LEU A 37 1.98 -19.86 18.49
N PRO A 38 1.65 -18.84 19.29
CA PRO A 38 0.45 -18.81 20.12
C PRO A 38 -0.80 -19.17 19.32
N ALA A 39 -1.62 -20.10 19.84
CA ALA A 39 -2.88 -20.47 19.21
C ALA A 39 -3.86 -19.31 19.21
N ARG A 40 -4.60 -19.12 18.11
CA ARG A 40 -5.63 -18.09 17.96
C ARG A 40 -6.65 -18.52 16.91
N ASP A 41 -7.85 -17.94 16.98
CA ASP A 41 -8.93 -18.27 16.05
C ASP A 41 -8.67 -17.70 14.63
N GLU A 42 -8.14 -16.47 14.56
CA GLU A 42 -7.78 -15.85 13.29
C GLU A 42 -6.37 -16.24 12.87
N ARG A 43 -6.17 -16.43 11.55
CA ARG A 43 -4.83 -16.66 11.01
C ARG A 43 -3.93 -15.46 11.21
N TYR A 44 -2.64 -15.69 11.35
CA TYR A 44 -1.64 -14.63 11.37
C TYR A 44 -1.59 -13.91 10.02
N ARG A 45 -1.44 -12.59 10.07
CA ARG A 45 -1.19 -11.76 8.89
C ARG A 45 0.31 -11.52 8.73
N VAL A 46 0.74 -11.18 7.51
CA VAL A 46 2.15 -10.90 7.20
C VAL A 46 2.76 -9.90 8.18
N GLY A 47 2.14 -8.74 8.36
CA GLY A 47 2.65 -7.70 9.28
C GLY A 47 2.74 -8.14 10.75
N GLU A 48 1.86 -9.05 11.19
CA GLU A 48 1.91 -9.60 12.55
C GLU A 48 3.09 -10.56 12.72
N LEU A 49 3.39 -11.38 11.72
CA LEU A 49 4.53 -12.31 11.73
C LEU A 49 5.85 -11.56 11.69
N VAL A 50 5.95 -10.52 10.87
CA VAL A 50 7.12 -9.63 10.82
C VAL A 50 7.36 -8.96 12.17
N ARG A 51 6.30 -8.40 12.78
CA ARG A 51 6.40 -7.79 14.11
C ARG A 51 6.81 -8.81 15.16
N TRP A 52 6.21 -10.00 15.11
CA TRP A 52 6.58 -11.07 16.03
C TRP A 52 8.06 -11.45 15.93
N CYS A 53 8.60 -11.57 14.71
CA CYS A 53 10.03 -11.83 14.51
C CYS A 53 10.88 -10.71 15.08
N ARG A 54 10.56 -9.45 14.80
CA ARG A 54 11.29 -8.29 15.32
C ARG A 54 11.37 -8.32 16.84
N ASP A 55 10.27 -8.66 17.50
CA ASP A 55 10.12 -8.54 18.95
C ASP A 55 10.62 -9.79 19.70
N HIS A 56 10.60 -10.98 19.11
CA HIS A 56 10.90 -12.26 19.78
C HIS A 56 12.03 -13.07 19.14
N ALA A 57 12.32 -12.88 17.85
CA ALA A 57 13.30 -13.64 17.08
C ALA A 57 13.93 -12.79 15.98
N PRO A 58 14.68 -11.72 16.33
CA PRO A 58 15.21 -10.76 15.34
C PRO A 58 16.15 -11.39 14.32
N ASP A 59 16.78 -12.52 14.63
CA ASP A 59 17.59 -13.31 13.73
C ASP A 59 16.78 -13.99 12.60
N LEU A 60 15.46 -14.18 12.78
CA LEU A 60 14.55 -14.67 11.75
C LEU A 60 13.97 -13.57 10.87
N SER A 61 14.18 -12.29 11.21
CA SER A 61 13.57 -11.18 10.46
C SER A 61 13.98 -11.19 8.99
N LYS A 62 15.26 -11.35 8.70
CA LYS A 62 15.75 -11.40 7.30
C LYS A 62 15.18 -12.60 6.53
N PRO A 63 15.28 -13.86 7.01
CA PRO A 63 14.69 -15.01 6.32
C PRO A 63 13.17 -14.87 6.07
N VAL A 64 12.44 -14.31 7.03
CA VAL A 64 10.99 -14.07 6.89
C VAL A 64 10.70 -13.02 5.81
N TRP A 65 11.51 -11.97 5.72
CA TRP A 65 11.43 -10.99 4.63
C TRP A 65 11.85 -11.57 3.27
N ASP A 66 12.81 -12.49 3.23
CA ASP A 66 13.20 -13.19 2.00
C ASP A 66 12.03 -14.05 1.46
N ILE A 67 11.26 -14.71 2.35
CA ILE A 67 10.02 -15.42 1.96
C ILE A 67 9.00 -14.44 1.35
N ALA A 68 8.77 -13.30 1.99
CA ALA A 68 7.85 -12.29 1.46
C ALA A 68 8.29 -11.81 0.07
N LEU A 69 9.57 -11.51 -0.08
CA LEU A 69 10.16 -11.06 -1.35
C LEU A 69 9.99 -12.08 -2.47
N ASP A 70 10.15 -13.37 -2.18
CA ASP A 70 9.94 -14.44 -3.17
C ASP A 70 8.48 -14.55 -3.63
N HIS A 71 7.51 -14.33 -2.74
CA HIS A 71 6.10 -14.24 -3.14
C HIS A 71 5.83 -13.03 -4.03
N GLU A 72 6.39 -11.88 -3.69
CA GLU A 72 6.24 -10.64 -4.45
C GLU A 72 6.89 -10.74 -5.84
N ARG A 73 8.09 -11.31 -5.93
CA ARG A 73 8.79 -11.55 -7.22
C ARG A 73 7.96 -12.40 -8.17
N ARG A 74 7.39 -13.50 -7.67
CA ARG A 74 6.51 -14.36 -8.48
C ARG A 74 5.23 -13.64 -8.90
N ALA A 75 4.67 -12.83 -8.02
CA ALA A 75 3.44 -12.10 -8.30
C ALA A 75 3.64 -11.02 -9.38
N VAL A 76 4.75 -10.27 -9.33
CA VAL A 76 5.01 -9.20 -10.30
C VAL A 76 5.23 -9.72 -11.72
N GLU A 77 5.72 -10.95 -11.90
CA GLU A 77 5.90 -11.57 -13.22
C GLU A 77 4.59 -11.68 -14.02
N SER A 78 3.47 -11.92 -13.35
CA SER A 78 2.14 -12.06 -13.96
C SER A 78 1.20 -10.90 -13.68
N ALA A 79 1.72 -9.81 -13.10
CA ALA A 79 0.95 -8.61 -12.84
C ALA A 79 0.56 -7.89 -14.14
N SER A 80 -0.52 -7.11 -14.07
CA SER A 80 -1.00 -6.23 -15.15
C SER A 80 -1.29 -4.84 -14.60
N LEU A 81 -1.28 -3.84 -15.48
CA LEU A 81 -1.69 -2.49 -15.09
C LEU A 81 -3.20 -2.47 -14.78
N GLU A 82 -3.60 -1.81 -13.70
CA GLU A 82 -5.02 -1.57 -13.44
C GLU A 82 -5.62 -0.63 -14.51
N PRO A 83 -6.85 -0.93 -14.99
CA PRO A 83 -7.54 -0.04 -15.92
C PRO A 83 -7.67 1.37 -15.35
N GLY A 84 -7.30 2.39 -16.14
CA GLY A 84 -7.38 3.80 -15.72
C GLY A 84 -6.21 4.28 -14.86
N ALA A 85 -5.22 3.44 -14.49
CA ALA A 85 -4.12 3.83 -13.62
C ALA A 85 -3.27 4.98 -14.19
N ARG A 86 -2.95 4.94 -15.49
CA ARG A 86 -2.20 6.03 -16.15
C ARG A 86 -2.99 7.32 -16.20
N GLU A 87 -4.27 7.21 -16.52
CA GLU A 87 -5.22 8.32 -16.58
C GLU A 87 -5.40 8.97 -15.21
N ALA A 88 -5.46 8.17 -14.14
CA ALA A 88 -5.54 8.66 -12.77
C ALA A 88 -4.29 9.44 -12.35
N LEU A 89 -3.10 8.90 -12.63
CA LEU A 89 -1.83 9.57 -12.36
C LEU A 89 -1.70 10.89 -13.16
N ALA A 90 -1.94 10.83 -14.46
CA ALA A 90 -1.88 12.00 -15.33
C ALA A 90 -2.94 13.06 -14.93
N GLY A 91 -4.14 12.61 -14.59
CA GLY A 91 -5.23 13.48 -14.16
C GLY A 91 -5.00 14.13 -12.80
N ALA A 92 -4.39 13.42 -11.85
CA ALA A 92 -3.97 13.99 -10.57
C ALA A 92 -2.94 15.11 -10.78
N ARG A 93 -1.94 14.87 -11.63
CA ARG A 93 -0.95 15.91 -12.00
C ARG A 93 -1.60 17.10 -12.71
N ALA A 94 -2.51 16.86 -13.64
CA ALA A 94 -3.26 17.93 -14.33
C ALA A 94 -4.16 18.74 -13.37
N ALA A 95 -4.61 18.13 -12.27
CA ALA A 95 -5.33 18.80 -11.18
C ALA A 95 -4.39 19.51 -10.17
N GLY A 96 -3.08 19.55 -10.44
CA GLY A 96 -2.11 20.27 -9.61
C GLY A 96 -1.62 19.51 -8.38
N PHE A 97 -1.77 18.19 -8.36
CA PHE A 97 -1.22 17.34 -7.31
C PHE A 97 0.18 16.81 -7.72
N ALA A 98 1.10 16.79 -6.78
CA ALA A 98 2.23 15.87 -6.85
C ALA A 98 1.71 14.45 -6.63
N THR A 99 2.36 13.46 -7.24
CA THR A 99 1.97 12.05 -7.19
C THR A 99 2.99 11.24 -6.40
N ALA A 100 2.53 10.46 -5.43
CA ALA A 100 3.37 9.57 -4.65
C ALA A 100 2.81 8.15 -4.64
N LEU A 101 3.70 7.19 -4.53
CA LEU A 101 3.37 5.79 -4.26
C LEU A 101 3.69 5.48 -2.79
N TRP A 102 2.79 4.75 -2.12
CA TRP A 102 3.00 4.23 -0.77
C TRP A 102 2.55 2.77 -0.70
N THR A 103 3.50 1.85 -0.72
CA THR A 103 3.24 0.41 -0.77
C THR A 103 3.95 -0.36 0.34
N ASN A 104 3.39 -1.51 0.73
CA ASN A 104 4.03 -2.46 1.63
C ASN A 104 4.99 -3.44 0.92
N ASN A 105 5.14 -3.35 -0.40
CA ASN A 105 6.07 -4.16 -1.17
C ASN A 105 7.52 -3.71 -0.99
N ALA A 106 8.46 -4.60 -1.30
CA ALA A 106 9.87 -4.27 -1.36
C ALA A 106 10.18 -3.28 -2.49
N ARG A 107 11.21 -2.47 -2.30
CA ARG A 107 11.72 -1.53 -3.32
C ARG A 107 12.06 -2.24 -4.63
N GLU A 108 12.72 -3.38 -4.55
CA GLU A 108 13.13 -4.18 -5.71
C GLU A 108 11.92 -4.52 -6.59
N VAL A 109 10.88 -5.13 -6.02
CA VAL A 109 9.70 -5.58 -6.76
C VAL A 109 8.85 -4.41 -7.23
N THR A 110 8.75 -3.37 -6.41
CA THR A 110 8.07 -2.13 -6.78
C THR A 110 8.71 -1.51 -8.02
N GLN A 111 10.05 -1.43 -8.07
CA GLN A 111 10.76 -0.89 -9.23
C GLN A 111 10.51 -1.71 -10.48
N VAL A 112 10.54 -3.05 -10.40
CA VAL A 112 10.22 -3.94 -11.53
C VAL A 112 8.81 -3.64 -12.08
N ALA A 113 7.81 -3.46 -11.21
CA ALA A 113 6.45 -3.12 -11.62
C ALA A 113 6.41 -1.73 -12.30
N LEU A 114 7.04 -0.72 -11.71
CA LEU A 114 7.04 0.65 -12.23
C LEU A 114 7.72 0.73 -13.60
N ASP A 115 8.84 0.04 -13.79
CA ASP A 115 9.57 -0.01 -15.07
C ASP A 115 8.74 -0.73 -16.13
N ARG A 116 8.20 -1.91 -15.80
CA ARG A 116 7.40 -2.71 -16.71
C ARG A 116 6.17 -1.96 -17.23
N PHE A 117 5.53 -1.19 -16.40
CA PHE A 117 4.33 -0.44 -16.75
C PHE A 117 4.62 1.02 -17.11
N ALA A 118 5.89 1.44 -17.20
CA ALA A 118 6.32 2.81 -17.49
C ALA A 118 5.61 3.86 -16.61
N LEU A 119 5.61 3.63 -15.29
CA LEU A 119 5.01 4.51 -14.29
C LEU A 119 6.04 5.36 -13.53
N VAL A 120 7.34 5.12 -13.72
CA VAL A 120 8.42 5.82 -12.99
C VAL A 120 8.29 7.34 -13.11
N ASP A 121 8.16 7.86 -14.33
CA ASP A 121 8.08 9.31 -14.59
C ASP A 121 6.74 9.95 -14.16
N ALA A 122 5.75 9.11 -13.87
CA ALA A 122 4.45 9.55 -13.38
C ALA A 122 4.39 9.72 -11.86
N LEU A 123 5.47 9.40 -11.14
CA LEU A 123 5.55 9.46 -9.67
C LEU A 123 6.68 10.39 -9.23
N ASP A 124 6.37 11.35 -8.37
CA ASP A 124 7.34 12.29 -7.79
C ASP A 124 8.04 11.71 -6.55
N LEU A 125 7.43 10.66 -5.96
CA LEU A 125 7.97 9.93 -4.82
C LEU A 125 7.46 8.48 -4.82
N VAL A 126 8.34 7.56 -4.47
CA VAL A 126 7.99 6.15 -4.20
C VAL A 126 8.44 5.81 -2.78
N VAL A 127 7.50 5.38 -1.94
CA VAL A 127 7.73 4.91 -0.57
C VAL A 127 7.34 3.44 -0.50
N THR A 128 8.30 2.60 -0.18
CA THR A 128 8.13 1.15 -0.03
C THR A 128 8.38 0.73 1.41
N ARG A 129 8.24 -0.56 1.72
CA ARG A 129 8.56 -1.04 3.08
C ARG A 129 10.01 -0.78 3.49
N ASP A 130 10.90 -0.62 2.53
CA ASP A 130 12.33 -0.43 2.82
C ASP A 130 12.65 0.96 3.39
N GLU A 131 11.75 1.94 3.21
CA GLU A 131 11.84 3.28 3.79
C GLU A 131 11.02 3.46 5.08
N MET A 132 10.31 2.42 5.52
CA MET A 132 9.42 2.47 6.68
C MET A 132 9.94 1.59 7.82
N ALA A 133 9.87 2.05 9.06
CA ALA A 133 10.10 1.19 10.22
C ALA A 133 8.93 0.22 10.44
N GLU A 134 7.70 0.67 10.13
CA GLU A 134 6.49 -0.14 10.18
C GLU A 134 5.66 0.05 8.90
N MET A 135 5.22 -1.08 8.32
CA MET A 135 4.33 -1.09 7.16
C MET A 135 2.94 -0.53 7.47
N LYS A 136 2.19 -0.14 6.44
CA LYS A 136 0.75 0.07 6.58
C LYS A 136 0.12 -1.16 7.27
N PRO A 137 -0.79 -0.97 8.21
CA PRO A 137 -1.59 0.23 8.49
C PRO A 137 -0.93 1.28 9.40
N SER A 138 0.36 1.20 9.71
CA SER A 138 1.08 2.31 10.36
C SER A 138 1.16 3.52 9.43
N ALA A 139 1.14 4.73 10.01
CA ALA A 139 1.39 5.96 9.28
C ALA A 139 2.89 6.27 9.08
N ASP A 140 3.78 5.31 9.27
CA ASP A 140 5.22 5.57 9.23
C ASP A 140 5.69 6.04 7.86
N GLY A 141 5.18 5.44 6.77
CA GLY A 141 5.47 5.90 5.41
C GLY A 141 4.96 7.31 5.11
N TRP A 142 3.92 7.77 5.81
CA TRP A 142 3.44 9.14 5.69
C TRP A 142 4.49 10.15 6.15
N ARG A 143 5.30 9.84 7.15
CA ARG A 143 6.40 10.71 7.60
C ARG A 143 7.43 10.93 6.50
N VAL A 144 7.72 9.88 5.71
CA VAL A 144 8.62 9.99 4.55
C VAL A 144 8.02 10.91 3.48
N ILE A 145 6.70 10.78 3.22
CA ILE A 145 5.98 11.62 2.27
C ILE A 145 6.01 13.10 2.70
N VAL A 146 5.69 13.39 3.96
CA VAL A 146 5.72 14.77 4.50
C VAL A 146 7.12 15.38 4.40
N ALA A 147 8.15 14.61 4.73
CA ALA A 147 9.54 15.07 4.65
C ALA A 147 9.96 15.41 3.21
N ARG A 148 9.44 14.69 2.21
CA ARG A 148 9.73 14.93 0.79
C ARG A 148 8.99 16.14 0.22
N PHE A 149 7.83 16.48 0.76
CA PHE A 149 6.98 17.56 0.28
C PHE A 149 6.80 18.68 1.33
N PRO A 150 7.87 19.44 1.63
CA PRO A 150 7.78 20.53 2.60
C PRO A 150 6.79 21.60 2.12
N GLY A 151 5.92 22.07 3.02
CA GLY A 151 4.87 23.03 2.67
C GLY A 151 3.65 22.43 1.97
N MET A 152 3.48 21.10 2.04
CA MET A 152 2.24 20.43 1.65
C MET A 152 1.08 20.97 2.51
N HIS A 153 -0.01 21.39 1.84
CA HIS A 153 -1.20 21.93 2.51
C HIS A 153 -2.46 21.10 2.27
N GLY A 154 -2.36 20.01 1.49
CA GLY A 154 -3.45 19.08 1.25
C GLY A 154 -2.94 17.77 0.67
N ALA A 155 -3.60 16.69 1.03
CA ALA A 155 -3.29 15.38 0.50
C ALA A 155 -4.51 14.49 0.46
N VAL A 156 -4.43 13.40 -0.30
CA VAL A 156 -5.39 12.32 -0.34
C VAL A 156 -4.67 11.00 -0.58
N VAL A 157 -5.14 9.93 0.07
CA VAL A 157 -4.68 8.57 -0.18
C VAL A 157 -5.73 7.83 -1.01
N VAL A 158 -5.28 7.11 -2.03
CA VAL A 158 -6.11 6.24 -2.88
C VAL A 158 -5.61 4.81 -2.72
N GLY A 159 -6.46 3.89 -2.34
CA GLY A 159 -6.10 2.48 -2.13
C GLY A 159 -7.32 1.57 -2.15
N ASP A 160 -7.10 0.26 -2.24
CA ASP A 160 -8.15 -0.74 -2.36
C ASP A 160 -8.59 -1.35 -1.03
N SER A 161 -7.77 -1.24 0.00
CA SER A 161 -7.89 -2.06 1.20
C SER A 161 -8.07 -1.26 2.50
N TRP A 162 -8.55 -1.98 3.53
CA TRP A 162 -8.61 -1.43 4.89
C TRP A 162 -7.23 -0.97 5.41
N VAL A 163 -6.16 -1.59 4.94
CA VAL A 163 -4.78 -1.26 5.36
C VAL A 163 -4.45 0.19 4.97
N ASP A 164 -4.85 0.60 3.77
CA ASP A 164 -4.65 1.96 3.27
C ASP A 164 -5.53 2.96 4.00
N GLY A 165 -6.79 2.61 4.21
CA GLY A 165 -7.75 3.47 4.91
C GLY A 165 -7.34 3.72 6.37
N VAL A 166 -6.88 2.69 7.09
CA VAL A 166 -6.38 2.85 8.47
C VAL A 166 -5.10 3.67 8.48
N ALA A 167 -4.16 3.43 7.55
CA ALA A 167 -2.93 4.22 7.45
C ALA A 167 -3.23 5.69 7.13
N ALA A 168 -4.15 5.96 6.22
CA ALA A 168 -4.60 7.32 5.91
C ALA A 168 -5.24 8.00 7.13
N ALA A 169 -6.13 7.32 7.84
CA ALA A 169 -6.74 7.84 9.06
C ALA A 169 -5.70 8.14 10.16
N ALA A 170 -4.73 7.25 10.35
CA ALA A 170 -3.64 7.44 11.30
C ALA A 170 -2.72 8.62 10.91
N ALA A 171 -2.63 8.92 9.61
CA ALA A 171 -1.92 10.07 9.07
C ALA A 171 -2.75 11.38 9.11
N GLY A 172 -4.05 11.30 9.42
CA GLY A 172 -4.96 12.45 9.35
C GLY A 172 -5.26 12.91 7.91
N VAL A 173 -5.20 11.99 6.94
CA VAL A 173 -5.34 12.27 5.51
C VAL A 173 -6.65 11.67 4.98
N PRO A 174 -7.43 12.41 4.17
CA PRO A 174 -8.59 11.86 3.47
C PRO A 174 -8.25 10.61 2.64
N PHE A 175 -9.17 9.65 2.62
CA PHE A 175 -9.03 8.39 1.91
C PHE A 175 -10.10 8.24 0.83
N ILE A 176 -9.71 7.82 -0.36
CA ILE A 176 -10.57 7.39 -1.45
C ILE A 176 -10.39 5.88 -1.61
N ALA A 177 -11.48 5.12 -1.44
CA ALA A 177 -11.45 3.67 -1.61
C ALA A 177 -11.68 3.31 -3.09
N TYR A 178 -10.73 2.57 -3.67
CA TYR A 178 -10.85 2.00 -5.01
C TYR A 178 -11.22 0.54 -4.93
N ARG A 179 -12.39 0.16 -5.45
CA ARG A 179 -12.90 -1.23 -5.45
C ARG A 179 -12.68 -1.99 -4.14
N PRO A 180 -13.00 -1.41 -2.98
CA PRO A 180 -12.83 -2.11 -1.71
C PRO A 180 -13.71 -3.36 -1.68
N ARG A 181 -13.29 -4.38 -0.95
CA ARG A 181 -14.12 -5.56 -0.72
C ARG A 181 -15.37 -5.19 0.05
N ASP A 182 -16.48 -5.86 -0.29
CA ASP A 182 -17.77 -5.62 0.36
C ASP A 182 -17.69 -5.70 1.89
N GLY A 183 -18.20 -4.67 2.55
CA GLY A 183 -18.22 -4.57 4.01
C GLY A 183 -16.86 -4.36 4.69
N GLU A 184 -15.75 -4.34 3.95
CA GLU A 184 -14.42 -4.21 4.53
C GLU A 184 -14.22 -2.87 5.23
N MET A 185 -14.60 -1.77 4.58
CA MET A 185 -14.49 -0.42 5.16
C MET A 185 -15.30 -0.30 6.45
N ALA A 186 -16.52 -0.81 6.48
CA ALA A 186 -17.37 -0.80 7.67
C ALA A 186 -16.79 -1.66 8.81
N ARG A 187 -16.27 -2.86 8.49
CA ARG A 187 -15.63 -3.75 9.47
C ARG A 187 -14.45 -3.09 10.20
N TRP A 188 -13.72 -2.22 9.52
CA TRP A 188 -12.54 -1.52 10.07
C TRP A 188 -12.85 -0.09 10.50
N ASN A 189 -14.14 0.29 10.53
CA ASN A 189 -14.59 1.64 10.89
C ASN A 189 -13.91 2.74 10.07
N ILE A 190 -13.73 2.49 8.77
CA ILE A 190 -13.14 3.44 7.84
C ILE A 190 -14.27 4.16 7.11
N ALA A 191 -14.23 5.48 7.10
CA ALA A 191 -15.13 6.34 6.35
C ALA A 191 -14.36 7.02 5.21
N PRO A 192 -14.28 6.41 4.00
CA PRO A 192 -13.65 7.05 2.86
C PRO A 192 -14.47 8.28 2.45
N ILE A 193 -13.79 9.33 1.97
CA ILE A 193 -14.47 10.53 1.44
C ILE A 193 -15.18 10.24 0.13
N ALA A 194 -14.78 9.20 -0.59
CA ALA A 194 -15.44 8.64 -1.75
C ALA A 194 -15.04 7.18 -1.95
N GLN A 195 -15.92 6.43 -2.63
CA GLN A 195 -15.61 5.11 -3.17
C GLN A 195 -15.77 5.17 -4.68
N ILE A 196 -14.80 4.62 -5.41
CA ILE A 196 -14.77 4.58 -6.88
C ILE A 196 -14.49 3.16 -7.37
N ASP A 197 -15.14 2.79 -8.48
CA ASP A 197 -14.92 1.49 -9.15
C ASP A 197 -14.09 1.65 -10.43
N ASP A 198 -13.80 2.89 -10.83
CA ASP A 198 -13.00 3.24 -12.00
C ASP A 198 -12.01 4.37 -11.64
N LEU A 199 -10.74 4.11 -11.83
CA LEU A 199 -9.68 5.10 -11.60
C LEU A 199 -9.80 6.31 -12.54
N ALA A 200 -10.41 6.16 -13.70
CA ALA A 200 -10.65 7.28 -14.61
C ALA A 200 -11.59 8.35 -14.01
N ALA A 201 -12.36 8.03 -12.98
CA ALA A 201 -13.21 8.98 -12.25
C ALA A 201 -12.41 9.86 -11.26
N LEU A 202 -11.20 9.44 -10.85
CA LEU A 202 -10.40 10.11 -9.84
C LEU A 202 -10.09 11.59 -10.17
N PRO A 203 -9.68 11.97 -11.40
CA PRO A 203 -9.34 13.36 -11.69
C PRO A 203 -10.51 14.34 -11.51
N ALA A 204 -11.75 13.93 -11.81
CA ALA A 204 -12.93 14.74 -11.59
C ALA A 204 -13.21 14.92 -10.09
N LEU A 205 -13.13 13.82 -9.34
CA LEU A 205 -13.32 13.82 -7.89
C LEU A 205 -12.29 14.70 -7.16
N LEU A 206 -11.02 14.68 -7.59
CA LEU A 206 -9.98 15.51 -7.00
C LEU A 206 -10.26 17.01 -7.19
N ARG A 207 -10.79 17.42 -8.35
CA ARG A 207 -11.19 18.81 -8.61
C ARG A 207 -12.39 19.23 -7.77
N GLU A 208 -13.43 18.41 -7.71
CA GLU A 208 -14.67 18.74 -7.00
C GLU A 208 -14.50 18.82 -5.49
N ARG A 209 -13.79 17.87 -4.90
CA ARG A 209 -13.74 17.70 -3.44
C ARG A 209 -12.61 18.45 -2.76
N LEU A 210 -11.56 18.79 -3.48
CA LEU A 210 -10.34 19.34 -2.91
C LEU A 210 -10.01 20.75 -3.43
N ASP A 211 -10.75 21.30 -4.39
CA ASP A 211 -10.67 22.69 -4.83
C ASP A 211 -11.69 23.62 -4.13
N GLY A 212 -12.64 23.08 -3.37
CA GLY A 212 -13.73 23.79 -2.71
C GLY A 212 -13.49 24.15 -1.24
N GLY A 213 -12.25 24.18 -0.78
CA GLY A 213 -11.88 24.50 0.60
C GLY A 213 -10.92 25.70 0.70
#